data_9aa6f09e3645b66d1889d31e09333c14
#
_entry.id   9aa6f09e3645b66d1889d31e09333c14
#
_cell.length_a   1.000
_cell.length_b   1.000
_cell.length_c   1.000
_cell.angle_alpha   90.00
_cell.angle_beta   90.00
_cell.angle_gamma   90.00
#
_symmetry.space_group_name_H-M   'P 1'
#
loop_
_entity.id
_entity.type
_entity.pdbx_description
1 polymer ?
#
loop_
_entity_poly.entity_id
_entity_poly.type
_entity_poly.pdbx_seq_one_letter_code
_entity_poly.pdbx_strand_id
1 'polypeptide(L)'
;EYVITTAHGHVTPTPWVNVLANPHFGTVVSESGLAYTWSENAHEFRLTPWGNDPVCDSSGEAFYLRDEESGHFWSPTPLPRRGATPYVSRHGFGYSVFEHTEDGIRSELWVYVDLDAAVKFSVLKVRNESGRSRPLSATGYVEWVLGDLRPKSTLHVITEIDPASGALYARNAYNTAFADRIAFFDVDDVTRTFSGDRTEFLGRNGTLGNPAA
;
A
#
# COMPACT_ATOMS: atom_id res chain seq x y z
N GLU A 1 13.88 16.00 -7.69
CA GLU A 1 13.81 14.76 -6.89
C GLU A 1 14.40 14.99 -5.52
N TYR A 2 13.69 14.52 -4.47
CA TYR A 2 14.20 14.48 -3.10
C TYR A 2 14.58 13.03 -2.77
N VAL A 3 15.77 12.83 -2.21
CA VAL A 3 16.28 11.52 -1.83
C VAL A 3 16.42 11.46 -0.32
N ILE A 4 15.74 10.50 0.31
CA ILE A 4 15.71 10.33 1.75
C ILE A 4 16.20 8.92 2.07
N THR A 5 17.24 8.84 2.91
CA THR A 5 17.74 7.54 3.37
C THR A 5 17.34 7.37 4.83
N THR A 6 16.67 6.26 5.13
CA THR A 6 16.26 5.88 6.48
C THR A 6 16.87 4.54 6.86
N ALA A 7 17.19 4.40 8.15
CA ALA A 7 17.75 3.17 8.72
C ALA A 7 17.25 2.99 10.15
N HIS A 8 17.61 1.88 10.79
CA HIS A 8 17.30 1.69 12.20
C HIS A 8 17.93 2.81 13.05
N GLY A 9 17.12 3.52 13.84
CA GLY A 9 17.56 4.67 14.63
C GLY A 9 17.79 5.99 13.86
N HIS A 10 17.63 5.97 12.52
CA HIS A 10 17.75 7.15 11.66
C HIS A 10 16.50 7.30 10.81
N VAL A 11 15.49 7.95 11.37
CA VAL A 11 14.22 8.26 10.72
C VAL A 11 14.04 9.78 10.62
N THR A 12 13.16 10.21 9.76
CA THR A 12 12.76 11.62 9.66
C THR A 12 12.03 12.08 10.92
N PRO A 13 12.11 13.36 11.31
CA PRO A 13 11.43 13.85 12.50
C PRO A 13 9.90 13.91 12.37
N THR A 14 9.41 13.96 11.14
CA THR A 14 7.98 13.91 10.76
C THR A 14 7.88 13.26 9.38
N PRO A 15 6.70 12.74 8.98
CA PRO A 15 6.52 12.21 7.62
C PRO A 15 6.76 13.28 6.55
N TRP A 16 7.64 12.97 5.61
CA TRP A 16 7.91 13.78 4.43
C TRP A 16 7.18 13.17 3.25
N VAL A 17 6.16 13.89 2.79
CA VAL A 17 5.20 13.35 1.84
C VAL A 17 5.39 13.88 0.43
N ASN A 18 5.03 13.05 -0.54
CA ASN A 18 4.81 13.41 -1.93
C ASN A 18 3.32 13.30 -2.27
N VAL A 19 2.80 14.26 -3.01
CA VAL A 19 1.42 14.23 -3.51
C VAL A 19 1.46 13.89 -4.99
N LEU A 20 0.85 12.78 -5.35
CA LEU A 20 0.76 12.27 -6.70
C LEU A 20 -0.71 12.34 -7.12
N ALA A 21 -1.06 13.19 -8.08
CA ALA A 21 -2.46 13.41 -8.40
C ALA A 21 -2.66 13.86 -9.86
N ASN A 22 -3.82 13.50 -10.38
CA ASN A 22 -4.45 14.10 -11.54
C ASN A 22 -5.70 14.91 -11.11
N PRO A 23 -6.47 15.54 -12.00
CA PRO A 23 -7.64 16.34 -11.60
C PRO A 23 -8.73 15.60 -10.83
N HIS A 24 -8.79 14.27 -10.90
CA HIS A 24 -9.91 13.47 -10.37
C HIS A 24 -9.49 12.41 -9.36
N PHE A 25 -8.18 12.19 -9.19
CA PHE A 25 -7.67 11.08 -8.38
C PHE A 25 -6.30 11.43 -7.81
N GLY A 26 -5.99 10.95 -6.63
CA GLY A 26 -4.67 11.17 -6.07
C GLY A 26 -4.34 10.33 -4.84
N THR A 27 -3.07 10.41 -4.47
CA THR A 27 -2.53 9.76 -3.27
C THR A 27 -1.48 10.65 -2.62
N VAL A 28 -1.42 10.62 -1.29
CA VAL A 28 -0.27 11.11 -0.51
C VAL A 28 0.57 9.90 -0.15
N VAL A 29 1.87 9.99 -0.34
CA VAL A 29 2.82 8.92 -0.02
C VAL A 29 3.94 9.49 0.83
N SER A 30 4.18 8.92 2.02
CA SER A 30 5.30 9.32 2.88
C SER A 30 6.61 8.64 2.46
N GLU A 31 7.73 9.12 2.98
CA GLU A 31 9.04 8.48 2.80
C GLU A 31 9.10 7.09 3.45
N SER A 32 8.21 6.83 4.39
CA SER A 32 8.05 5.50 5.00
C SER A 32 7.25 4.53 4.12
N GLY A 33 6.68 5.02 3.02
CA GLY A 33 5.87 4.23 2.08
C GLY A 33 4.41 4.09 2.49
N LEU A 34 3.99 4.74 3.57
CA LEU A 34 2.59 4.76 3.97
C LEU A 34 1.83 5.79 3.15
N ALA A 35 0.62 5.43 2.76
CA ALA A 35 -0.16 6.22 1.83
C ALA A 35 -1.64 6.26 2.18
N TYR A 36 -2.33 7.30 1.73
CA TYR A 36 -3.77 7.27 1.54
C TYR A 36 -4.13 7.75 0.14
N THR A 37 -5.21 7.21 -0.38
CA THR A 37 -5.67 7.45 -1.75
C THR A 37 -7.09 7.98 -1.73
N TRP A 38 -7.42 8.89 -2.64
CA TRP A 38 -8.77 9.43 -2.81
C TRP A 38 -9.17 9.48 -4.28
N SER A 39 -10.47 9.55 -4.53
CA SER A 39 -11.02 9.86 -5.86
C SER A 39 -12.03 11.00 -5.75
N GLU A 40 -12.03 11.91 -6.71
CA GLU A 40 -12.91 13.08 -6.83
C GLU A 40 -12.76 14.08 -5.67
N ASN A 41 -12.91 13.66 -4.42
CA ASN A 41 -12.83 14.53 -3.25
C ASN A 41 -11.90 13.92 -2.18
N ALA A 42 -10.81 14.60 -1.87
CA ALA A 42 -9.77 14.14 -0.94
C ALA A 42 -10.24 14.06 0.53
N HIS A 43 -11.40 14.59 0.87
CA HIS A 43 -11.97 14.52 2.20
C HIS A 43 -13.19 13.59 2.26
N GLU A 44 -14.15 13.76 1.33
CA GLU A 44 -15.42 13.04 1.37
C GLU A 44 -15.35 11.65 0.74
N PHE A 45 -14.37 11.41 -0.15
CA PHE A 45 -14.21 10.13 -0.82
C PHE A 45 -12.76 9.64 -0.78
N ARG A 46 -12.29 9.39 0.42
CA ARG A 46 -11.05 8.65 0.66
C ARG A 46 -11.30 7.20 0.37
N LEU A 47 -10.49 6.63 -0.49
CA LEU A 47 -10.53 5.20 -0.77
C LEU A 47 -9.90 4.42 0.38
N THR A 48 -8.81 4.94 0.94
CA THR A 48 -8.06 4.37 2.06
C THR A 48 -7.94 5.38 3.21
N PRO A 49 -7.70 4.95 4.46
CA PRO A 49 -7.73 5.84 5.61
C PRO A 49 -6.59 6.86 5.58
N TRP A 50 -6.92 8.08 6.04
CA TRP A 50 -5.98 9.13 6.36
C TRP A 50 -5.88 9.30 7.88
N GLY A 51 -4.74 9.00 8.46
CA GLY A 51 -4.53 9.07 9.90
C GLY A 51 -4.10 10.46 10.40
N ASN A 52 -3.41 11.24 9.57
CA ASN A 52 -2.78 12.51 9.93
C ASN A 52 -2.03 12.46 11.28
N ASP A 53 -1.38 11.34 11.53
CA ASP A 53 -0.63 11.11 12.77
C ASP A 53 0.87 11.12 12.45
N PRO A 54 1.59 12.21 12.80
CA PRO A 54 3.00 12.35 12.48
C PRO A 54 3.91 11.43 13.33
N VAL A 55 3.35 10.77 14.33
CA VAL A 55 4.12 9.87 15.21
C VAL A 55 4.08 8.44 14.70
N CYS A 56 2.86 7.95 14.41
CA CYS A 56 2.66 6.57 13.99
C CYS A 56 2.74 6.39 12.48
N ASP A 57 2.51 7.46 11.71
CA ASP A 57 2.42 7.43 10.24
C ASP A 57 1.62 6.21 9.77
N SER A 58 0.39 6.05 10.30
CA SER A 58 -0.43 4.88 10.05
C SER A 58 -1.11 4.95 8.68
N SER A 59 -1.18 3.82 7.99
CA SER A 59 -1.79 3.69 6.66
C SER A 59 -2.76 2.52 6.59
N GLY A 60 -3.63 2.56 5.59
CA GLY A 60 -4.43 1.41 5.18
C GLY A 60 -3.88 0.72 3.92
N GLU A 61 -2.66 1.01 3.52
CA GLU A 61 -2.02 0.42 2.35
C GLU A 61 -0.65 -0.13 2.73
N ALA A 62 -0.34 -1.35 2.28
CA ALA A 62 0.94 -1.98 2.58
C ALA A 62 1.34 -3.01 1.53
N PHE A 63 2.65 -3.21 1.37
CA PHE A 63 3.22 -4.28 0.57
C PHE A 63 4.22 -5.07 1.41
N TYR A 64 4.28 -6.37 1.16
CA TYR A 64 5.19 -7.29 1.84
C TYR A 64 5.87 -8.19 0.83
N LEU A 65 7.11 -8.53 1.14
CA LEU A 65 7.85 -9.63 0.53
C LEU A 65 8.12 -10.66 1.61
N ARG A 66 7.96 -11.94 1.30
CA ARG A 66 8.25 -13.05 2.20
C ARG A 66 9.11 -14.08 1.49
N ASP A 67 10.13 -14.53 2.19
CA ASP A 67 10.88 -15.71 1.81
C ASP A 67 10.15 -16.95 2.36
N GLU A 68 9.63 -17.76 1.47
CA GLU A 68 8.84 -18.94 1.82
C GLU A 68 9.69 -20.09 2.43
N GLU A 69 11.01 -20.04 2.28
CA GLU A 69 11.92 -21.03 2.87
C GLU A 69 12.19 -20.73 4.34
N SER A 70 12.47 -19.49 4.68
CA SER A 70 12.79 -19.05 6.05
C SER A 70 11.58 -18.54 6.84
N GLY A 71 10.51 -18.14 6.15
CA GLY A 71 9.37 -17.42 6.74
C GLY A 71 9.68 -15.96 7.11
N HIS A 72 10.91 -15.48 6.82
CA HIS A 72 11.24 -14.07 7.03
C HIS A 72 10.47 -13.18 6.06
N PHE A 73 9.88 -12.09 6.59
CA PHE A 73 9.15 -11.14 5.75
C PHE A 73 9.47 -9.70 6.13
N TRP A 74 9.38 -8.83 5.13
CA TRP A 74 9.64 -7.39 5.23
C TRP A 74 8.77 -6.62 4.24
N SER A 75 8.71 -5.30 4.39
CA SER A 75 8.10 -4.43 3.40
C SER A 75 9.16 -3.90 2.43
N PRO A 76 8.83 -3.70 1.14
CA PRO A 76 9.71 -3.00 0.19
C PRO A 76 9.88 -1.52 0.54
N THR A 77 9.09 -1.02 1.49
CA THR A 77 9.10 0.34 2.06
C THR A 77 9.51 0.28 3.54
N PRO A 78 9.97 1.39 4.16
CA PRO A 78 10.35 1.42 5.57
C PRO A 78 9.29 0.92 6.54
N LEU A 79 8.03 1.17 6.26
CA LEU A 79 6.87 0.70 7.04
C LEU A 79 5.90 -0.07 6.10
N PRO A 80 5.03 -0.94 6.66
CA PRO A 80 4.82 -1.23 8.08
C PRO A 80 5.81 -2.23 8.70
N ARG A 81 6.55 -3.02 7.90
CA ARG A 81 7.51 -4.03 8.39
C ARG A 81 8.91 -3.72 7.88
N ARG A 82 9.67 -3.01 8.70
CA ARG A 82 11.04 -2.63 8.37
C ARG A 82 11.96 -3.86 8.34
N GLY A 83 12.79 -3.96 7.29
CA GLY A 83 13.92 -4.88 7.21
C GLY A 83 15.13 -4.36 7.99
N ALA A 84 16.22 -5.12 7.97
CA ALA A 84 17.43 -4.83 8.73
C ALA A 84 18.33 -3.77 8.06
N THR A 85 18.30 -3.65 6.75
CA THR A 85 19.17 -2.75 6.00
C THR A 85 18.50 -1.39 5.72
N PRO A 86 19.26 -0.36 5.31
CA PRO A 86 18.71 0.96 4.99
C PRO A 86 17.73 0.93 3.81
N TYR A 87 16.83 1.91 3.80
CA TYR A 87 15.92 2.21 2.70
C TYR A 87 16.28 3.53 2.05
N VAL A 88 16.10 3.62 0.75
CA VAL A 88 16.21 4.86 -0.01
C VAL A 88 14.84 5.17 -0.60
N SER A 89 14.26 6.31 -0.21
CA SER A 89 13.00 6.82 -0.74
C SER A 89 13.27 8.02 -1.63
N ARG A 90 12.73 8.02 -2.83
CA ARG A 90 12.89 9.10 -3.81
C ARG A 90 11.52 9.68 -4.14
N HIS A 91 11.34 10.95 -3.88
CA HIS A 91 10.14 11.69 -4.25
C HIS A 91 10.44 12.58 -5.45
N GLY A 92 9.84 12.27 -6.59
CA GLY A 92 9.96 13.01 -7.83
C GLY A 92 8.64 13.65 -8.26
N PHE A 93 8.65 14.40 -9.36
CA PHE A 93 7.44 14.92 -9.96
C PHE A 93 6.66 13.79 -10.61
N GLY A 94 5.49 13.48 -10.05
CA GLY A 94 4.58 12.46 -10.55
C GLY A 94 4.93 11.02 -10.16
N TYR A 95 5.94 10.80 -9.31
CA TYR A 95 6.29 9.45 -8.83
C TYR A 95 6.96 9.45 -7.46
N SER A 96 6.90 8.32 -6.79
CA SER A 96 7.77 7.97 -5.65
C SER A 96 8.40 6.60 -5.88
N VAL A 97 9.65 6.42 -5.47
CA VAL A 97 10.38 5.16 -5.58
C VAL A 97 10.98 4.79 -4.24
N PHE A 98 10.86 3.52 -3.88
CA PHE A 98 11.44 2.95 -2.68
C PHE A 98 12.40 1.83 -3.06
N GLU A 99 13.65 1.95 -2.63
CA GLU A 99 14.70 0.96 -2.89
C GLU A 99 15.15 0.34 -1.59
N HIS A 100 15.25 -0.97 -1.56
CA HIS A 100 15.70 -1.73 -0.39
C HIS A 100 16.36 -3.05 -0.82
N THR A 101 17.28 -3.54 0.00
CA THR A 101 17.86 -4.86 -0.17
C THR A 101 17.83 -5.59 1.17
N GLU A 102 17.14 -6.70 1.25
CA GLU A 102 17.07 -7.56 2.44
C GLU A 102 17.51 -8.97 2.07
N ASP A 103 18.45 -9.54 2.83
CA ASP A 103 18.97 -10.91 2.64
C ASP A 103 19.38 -11.24 1.19
N GLY A 104 19.93 -10.27 0.46
CA GLY A 104 20.32 -10.39 -0.94
C GLY A 104 19.15 -10.33 -1.93
N ILE A 105 17.95 -9.97 -1.48
CA ILE A 105 16.81 -9.66 -2.34
C ILE A 105 16.67 -8.15 -2.45
N ARG A 106 16.97 -7.62 -3.64
CA ARG A 106 16.78 -6.21 -3.95
C ARG A 106 15.37 -5.97 -4.46
N SER A 107 14.69 -4.99 -3.85
CA SER A 107 13.37 -4.53 -4.27
C SER A 107 13.41 -3.06 -4.68
N GLU A 108 12.58 -2.71 -5.64
CA GLU A 108 12.32 -1.35 -6.10
C GLU A 108 10.82 -1.22 -6.32
N LEU A 109 10.15 -0.42 -5.50
CA LEU A 109 8.71 -0.15 -5.61
C LEU A 109 8.49 1.25 -6.16
N TRP A 110 7.89 1.35 -7.34
CA TRP A 110 7.45 2.59 -7.96
C TRP A 110 5.98 2.83 -7.65
N VAL A 111 5.64 4.05 -7.25
CA VAL A 111 4.27 4.49 -7.03
C VAL A 111 4.02 5.73 -7.87
N TYR A 112 2.99 5.70 -8.69
CA TYR A 112 2.55 6.84 -9.50
C TYR A 112 1.05 6.76 -9.79
N VAL A 113 0.47 7.90 -10.16
CA VAL A 113 -0.93 8.04 -10.57
C VAL A 113 -0.96 8.23 -12.09
N ASP A 114 -1.90 7.57 -12.75
CA ASP A 114 -2.14 7.77 -14.19
C ASP A 114 -2.51 9.23 -14.48
N LEU A 115 -2.17 9.74 -15.66
CA LEU A 115 -2.40 11.13 -16.00
C LEU A 115 -3.89 11.46 -16.24
N ASP A 116 -4.65 10.48 -16.72
CA ASP A 116 -6.04 10.67 -17.15
C ASP A 116 -7.02 9.78 -16.38
N ALA A 117 -6.62 8.56 -16.03
CA ALA A 117 -7.47 7.60 -15.33
C ALA A 117 -7.37 7.72 -13.81
N ALA A 118 -8.45 7.35 -13.11
CA ALA A 118 -8.49 7.26 -11.64
C ALA A 118 -7.79 5.98 -11.16
N VAL A 119 -6.51 5.84 -11.46
CA VAL A 119 -5.70 4.65 -11.17
C VAL A 119 -4.35 5.04 -10.57
N LYS A 120 -4.01 4.36 -9.49
CA LYS A 120 -2.66 4.35 -8.91
C LYS A 120 -1.97 3.04 -9.27
N PHE A 121 -0.77 3.14 -9.78
CA PHE A 121 0.10 2.02 -10.04
C PHE A 121 1.13 1.85 -8.93
N SER A 122 1.34 0.60 -8.52
CA SER A 122 2.41 0.17 -7.64
C SER A 122 3.21 -0.91 -8.35
N VAL A 123 4.36 -0.54 -8.93
CA VAL A 123 5.19 -1.46 -9.72
C VAL A 123 6.34 -1.95 -8.86
N LEU A 124 6.25 -3.21 -8.43
CA LEU A 124 7.28 -3.85 -7.63
C LEU A 124 8.24 -4.63 -8.54
N LYS A 125 9.49 -4.24 -8.54
CA LYS A 125 10.58 -4.96 -9.19
C LYS A 125 11.39 -5.68 -8.12
N VAL A 126 11.60 -6.98 -8.29
CA VAL A 126 12.38 -7.81 -7.36
C VAL A 126 13.52 -8.46 -8.10
N ARG A 127 14.71 -8.37 -7.54
CA ARG A 127 15.92 -9.01 -8.06
C ARG A 127 16.60 -9.85 -6.98
N ASN A 128 16.84 -11.10 -7.29
CA ASN A 128 17.58 -11.99 -6.42
C ASN A 128 19.08 -11.84 -6.67
N GLU A 129 19.80 -11.29 -5.71
CA GLU A 129 21.25 -11.12 -5.70
C GLU A 129 21.94 -12.04 -4.66
N SER A 130 21.17 -12.96 -4.03
CA SER A 130 21.66 -13.83 -2.96
C SER A 130 22.57 -14.97 -3.43
N GLY A 131 22.70 -15.18 -4.75
CA GLY A 131 23.52 -16.27 -5.31
C GLY A 131 22.88 -17.66 -5.24
N ARG A 132 21.64 -17.80 -4.74
CA ARG A 132 20.87 -19.05 -4.69
C ARG A 132 19.42 -18.84 -5.10
N SER A 133 18.72 -19.90 -5.46
CA SER A 133 17.28 -19.84 -5.70
C SER A 133 16.53 -19.54 -4.40
N ARG A 134 15.54 -18.66 -4.47
CA ARG A 134 14.71 -18.24 -3.33
C ARG A 134 13.23 -18.24 -3.75
N PRO A 135 12.36 -19.06 -3.15
CA PRO A 135 10.92 -18.94 -3.33
C PRO A 135 10.43 -17.71 -2.54
N LEU A 136 9.83 -16.75 -3.25
CA LEU A 136 9.33 -15.51 -2.67
C LEU A 136 7.85 -15.37 -2.97
N SER A 137 7.10 -14.79 -2.05
CA SER A 137 5.77 -14.26 -2.30
C SER A 137 5.73 -12.75 -2.09
N ALA A 138 4.83 -12.08 -2.81
CA ALA A 138 4.52 -10.68 -2.65
C ALA A 138 3.05 -10.52 -2.27
N THR A 139 2.78 -9.73 -1.24
CA THR A 139 1.41 -9.47 -0.77
C THR A 139 1.13 -7.97 -0.77
N GLY A 140 0.02 -7.58 -1.38
CA GLY A 140 -0.54 -6.24 -1.27
C GLY A 140 -1.73 -6.23 -0.31
N TYR A 141 -1.82 -5.21 0.52
CA TYR A 141 -2.92 -4.99 1.45
C TYR A 141 -3.53 -3.60 1.24
N VAL A 142 -4.85 -3.56 1.21
CA VAL A 142 -5.62 -2.31 1.13
C VAL A 142 -6.77 -2.38 2.13
N GLU A 143 -6.90 -1.36 2.99
CA GLU A 143 -8.06 -1.15 3.84
C GLU A 143 -8.97 -0.11 3.20
N TRP A 144 -10.17 -0.51 2.81
CA TRP A 144 -11.13 0.38 2.19
C TRP A 144 -11.90 1.21 3.22
N VAL A 145 -12.03 2.51 2.95
CA VAL A 145 -12.90 3.45 3.69
C VAL A 145 -14.07 3.88 2.83
N LEU A 146 -13.80 4.27 1.58
CA LEU A 146 -14.78 4.74 0.60
C LEU A 146 -15.71 5.82 1.20
N GLY A 147 -15.10 6.80 1.89
CA GLY A 147 -15.81 7.85 2.61
C GLY A 147 -14.89 8.80 3.36
N ASP A 148 -15.47 9.59 4.26
CA ASP A 148 -14.75 10.60 5.04
C ASP A 148 -13.95 9.99 6.21
N LEU A 149 -14.54 9.06 6.96
CA LEU A 149 -13.97 8.50 8.17
C LEU A 149 -14.14 6.98 8.26
N ARG A 150 -13.04 6.29 8.56
CA ARG A 150 -13.01 4.84 8.78
C ARG A 150 -14.09 4.33 9.76
N PRO A 151 -14.29 4.90 10.97
CA PRO A 151 -15.30 4.40 11.89
C PRO A 151 -16.73 4.44 11.35
N LYS A 152 -17.04 5.39 10.47
CA LYS A 152 -18.36 5.49 9.85
C LYS A 152 -18.56 4.47 8.72
N SER A 153 -17.50 4.14 8.00
CA SER A 153 -17.58 3.34 6.78
C SER A 153 -17.39 1.85 6.98
N THR A 154 -16.67 1.43 8.02
CA THR A 154 -16.21 0.04 8.22
C THR A 154 -17.33 -1.01 8.12
N LEU A 155 -18.54 -0.70 8.56
CA LEU A 155 -19.68 -1.64 8.52
C LEU A 155 -20.44 -1.62 7.19
N HIS A 156 -20.10 -0.72 6.27
CA HIS A 156 -20.84 -0.48 5.04
C HIS A 156 -20.03 -0.81 3.77
N VAL A 157 -18.72 -1.01 3.91
CA VAL A 157 -17.87 -1.43 2.78
C VAL A 157 -18.14 -2.90 2.50
N ILE A 158 -18.50 -3.17 1.25
CA ILE A 158 -18.71 -4.51 0.73
C ILE A 158 -17.63 -4.79 -0.30
N THR A 159 -16.94 -5.93 -0.15
CA THR A 159 -15.94 -6.40 -1.10
C THR A 159 -16.49 -7.59 -1.91
N GLU A 160 -16.16 -7.65 -3.17
CA GLU A 160 -16.54 -8.73 -4.08
C GLU A 160 -15.45 -8.96 -5.12
N ILE A 161 -15.43 -10.13 -5.71
CA ILE A 161 -14.52 -10.47 -6.80
C ILE A 161 -15.28 -10.31 -8.10
N ASP A 162 -14.75 -9.50 -9.02
CA ASP A 162 -15.30 -9.40 -10.35
C ASP A 162 -15.08 -10.73 -11.12
N PRO A 163 -16.13 -11.43 -11.54
CA PRO A 163 -15.99 -12.73 -12.21
C PRO A 163 -15.32 -12.63 -13.59
N ALA A 164 -15.31 -11.44 -14.20
CA ALA A 164 -14.74 -11.26 -15.54
C ALA A 164 -13.23 -10.99 -15.50
N SER A 165 -12.78 -10.12 -14.62
CA SER A 165 -11.37 -9.73 -14.49
C SER A 165 -10.64 -10.47 -13.37
N GLY A 166 -11.36 -10.96 -12.36
CA GLY A 166 -10.81 -11.50 -11.14
C GLY A 166 -10.30 -10.42 -10.18
N ALA A 167 -10.53 -9.14 -10.47
CA ALA A 167 -10.14 -8.05 -9.60
C ALA A 167 -11.00 -8.01 -8.32
N LEU A 168 -10.40 -7.57 -7.23
CA LEU A 168 -11.11 -7.32 -5.99
C LEU A 168 -11.77 -5.94 -6.06
N TYR A 169 -13.09 -5.89 -6.00
CA TYR A 169 -13.90 -4.68 -5.98
C TYR A 169 -14.35 -4.34 -4.57
N ALA A 170 -14.53 -3.04 -4.32
CA ALA A 170 -15.10 -2.53 -3.09
C ALA A 170 -16.08 -1.38 -3.36
N ARG A 171 -17.17 -1.35 -2.60
CA ARG A 171 -18.20 -0.31 -2.71
C ARG A 171 -18.75 0.05 -1.34
N ASN A 172 -19.27 1.27 -1.22
CA ASN A 172 -19.94 1.76 -0.01
C ASN A 172 -21.23 2.50 -0.37
N ALA A 173 -22.33 1.78 -0.39
CA ALA A 173 -23.65 2.34 -0.71
C ALA A 173 -24.18 3.32 0.38
N TYR A 174 -23.60 3.30 1.58
CA TYR A 174 -23.95 4.24 2.66
C TYR A 174 -23.44 5.66 2.38
N ASN A 175 -22.35 5.81 1.65
CA ASN A 175 -21.87 7.10 1.17
C ASN A 175 -22.69 7.55 -0.05
N THR A 176 -23.85 8.14 0.18
CA THR A 176 -24.85 8.43 -0.87
C THR A 176 -24.34 9.31 -1.98
N ALA A 177 -23.37 10.19 -1.73
CA ALA A 177 -22.77 11.05 -2.75
C ALA A 177 -21.91 10.26 -3.75
N PHE A 178 -21.40 9.10 -3.35
CA PHE A 178 -20.47 8.25 -4.13
C PHE A 178 -20.94 6.79 -4.18
N ALA A 179 -22.23 6.54 -3.95
CA ALA A 179 -22.78 5.17 -3.84
C ALA A 179 -22.58 4.33 -5.10
N ASP A 180 -22.50 4.96 -6.27
CA ASP A 180 -22.30 4.29 -7.57
C ASP A 180 -20.82 4.07 -7.92
N ARG A 181 -19.90 4.50 -7.06
CA ARG A 181 -18.47 4.35 -7.29
C ARG A 181 -17.99 2.98 -6.82
N ILE A 182 -17.13 2.38 -7.61
CA ILE A 182 -16.47 1.10 -7.30
C ILE A 182 -14.97 1.37 -7.27
N ALA A 183 -14.35 1.04 -6.14
CA ALA A 183 -12.90 0.95 -6.05
C ALA A 183 -12.45 -0.47 -6.41
N PHE A 184 -11.22 -0.61 -6.90
CA PHE A 184 -10.64 -1.91 -7.19
C PHE A 184 -9.21 -2.02 -6.73
N PHE A 185 -8.79 -3.26 -6.49
CA PHE A 185 -7.40 -3.64 -6.28
C PHE A 185 -7.11 -4.91 -7.06
N ASP A 186 -6.07 -4.90 -7.86
CA ASP A 186 -5.70 -6.02 -8.71
C ASP A 186 -4.19 -6.09 -8.92
N VAL A 187 -3.71 -7.24 -9.37
CA VAL A 187 -2.34 -7.49 -9.77
C VAL A 187 -2.33 -8.23 -11.11
N ASP A 188 -1.36 -7.96 -11.95
CA ASP A 188 -1.23 -8.52 -13.30
C ASP A 188 -0.83 -10.02 -13.35
N ASP A 189 -0.70 -10.69 -12.18
CA ASP A 189 -0.45 -12.13 -12.09
C ASP A 189 -1.77 -12.90 -11.99
N VAL A 190 -1.96 -13.85 -12.92
CA VAL A 190 -3.16 -14.69 -12.96
C VAL A 190 -3.18 -15.78 -11.89
N THR A 191 -2.04 -16.07 -11.24
CA THR A 191 -1.92 -17.09 -10.18
C THR A 191 -2.18 -16.53 -8.79
N ARG A 192 -2.55 -15.25 -8.71
CA ARG A 192 -2.83 -14.55 -7.47
C ARG A 192 -3.93 -15.21 -6.64
N THR A 193 -3.79 -15.12 -5.34
CA THR A 193 -4.85 -15.39 -4.36
C THR A 193 -5.24 -14.09 -3.66
N PHE A 194 -6.44 -14.03 -3.13
CA PHE A 194 -6.89 -12.86 -2.39
C PHE A 194 -7.92 -13.23 -1.32
N SER A 195 -8.04 -12.35 -0.32
CA SER A 195 -9.05 -12.41 0.72
C SER A 195 -9.64 -11.02 0.91
N GLY A 196 -10.96 -10.95 1.12
CA GLY A 196 -11.66 -9.75 1.58
C GLY A 196 -11.77 -9.67 3.11
N ASP A 197 -11.24 -10.64 3.83
CA ASP A 197 -11.33 -10.71 5.28
C ASP A 197 -10.09 -10.11 5.97
N ARG A 198 -10.28 -8.91 6.54
CA ARG A 198 -9.23 -8.22 7.29
C ARG A 198 -8.75 -9.03 8.50
N THR A 199 -9.63 -9.79 9.13
CA THR A 199 -9.29 -10.60 10.31
C THR A 199 -8.45 -11.80 9.93
N GLU A 200 -8.72 -12.40 8.77
CA GLU A 200 -7.88 -13.47 8.22
C GLU A 200 -6.44 -12.98 7.97
N PHE A 201 -6.29 -11.80 7.37
CA PHE A 201 -4.97 -11.26 7.06
C PHE A 201 -4.22 -10.78 8.31
N LEU A 202 -4.82 -9.87 9.09
CA LEU A 202 -4.15 -9.26 10.24
C LEU A 202 -4.10 -10.17 11.47
N GLY A 203 -5.10 -11.03 11.64
CA GLY A 203 -5.36 -11.70 12.89
C GLY A 203 -6.11 -10.83 13.91
N ARG A 204 -6.69 -11.46 14.94
CA ARG A 204 -7.51 -10.78 15.93
C ARG A 204 -6.79 -9.65 16.68
N ASN A 205 -5.52 -9.84 16.99
CA ASN A 205 -4.66 -8.89 17.72
C ASN A 205 -3.44 -8.46 16.90
N GLY A 206 -3.44 -8.73 15.61
CA GLY A 206 -2.35 -8.40 14.72
C GLY A 206 -2.36 -6.93 14.30
N THR A 207 -1.25 -6.51 13.74
CA THR A 207 -1.03 -5.17 13.18
C THR A 207 -0.46 -5.29 11.78
N LEU A 208 -0.45 -4.20 11.01
CA LEU A 208 0.23 -4.19 9.72
C LEU A 208 1.74 -4.50 9.83
N GLY A 209 2.38 -4.14 10.94
CA GLY A 209 3.79 -4.49 11.19
C GLY A 209 4.01 -5.96 11.54
N ASN A 210 2.95 -6.69 11.90
CA ASN A 210 3.00 -8.11 12.25
C ASN A 210 1.65 -8.77 11.95
N PRO A 211 1.28 -8.93 10.67
CA PRO A 211 0.07 -9.64 10.27
C PRO A 211 0.17 -11.13 10.61
N ALA A 212 -0.98 -11.82 10.66
CA ALA A 212 -1.06 -13.25 10.97
C ALA A 212 -0.82 -14.14 9.72
N ALA A 213 -1.04 -13.60 8.52
CA ALA A 213 -0.92 -14.30 7.25
C ALA A 213 0.54 -14.41 6.76
#